data_e90fc76a936a73d95257a7c5a43c684a
#
_entry.id   e90fc76a936a73d95257a7c5a43c684a
#
_cell.length_a   1.000
_cell.length_b   1.000
_cell.length_c   1.000
_cell.angle_alpha   90.00
_cell.angle_beta   90.00
_cell.angle_gamma   90.00
#
_symmetry.space_group_name_H-M   'P 1'
#
loop_
_entity.id
_entity.type
_entity.pdbx_description
1 polymer ?
#
loop_
_entity_poly.entity_id
_entity_poly.type
_entity_poly.pdbx_seq_one_letter_code
_entity_poly.pdbx_strand_id
1 'polypeptide(L)'
;SARKLGCRAVIVMPVTTPTLKVDAVRARGGEVVLQGESFSDAYQHALKLQAEQGLTFVHPFDDPDVIAGQGTIAMEILRQHRAPVDAIFVAIGGGGLIAGIAAYVKAIRPGIKIIGVETYDADAMRQSLAAGQPVTLDDVGLFADGTAVKRVGDETFALCKQYVDDIILVDTDQICAALKDAFEDTRAILEPSGALALAGLKAWAKREQVQDRTLVAVASGANMNFDRLRFVSERAEIGESREAVFAVTIPERRGSFLQFCRLVGRHSVTEFNYRIADSDKAHIYVGIQVSGREEAGRIANRLRTAGFETLDLTDDDLAKSHLRHLVGGRSLLARDEVLYRFEFPERPGALLRFLEALPADWNISLFHYRNHGSDFGRALAGIQVPLEDRPRYEQVLAALGYPYRNESEHPAYRLFLTAENNLTETAGVSGQPFTQISSPE
;
A
#
# COMPACT_ATOMS: atom_id res chain seq x y z
N SER A 1 8.84 -28.11 4.17
CA SER A 1 9.56 -28.74 5.30
C SER A 1 8.85 -30.01 5.76
N ALA A 2 7.58 -29.96 6.20
CA ALA A 2 6.83 -31.10 6.76
C ALA A 2 6.87 -32.34 5.85
N ARG A 3 6.61 -32.18 4.54
CA ARG A 3 6.68 -33.29 3.57
C ARG A 3 8.04 -33.96 3.53
N LYS A 4 9.16 -33.21 3.63
CA LYS A 4 10.53 -33.78 3.67
C LYS A 4 10.79 -34.51 4.94
N LEU A 5 10.14 -34.15 6.03
CA LEU A 5 10.27 -34.77 7.35
C LEU A 5 9.28 -35.92 7.58
N GLY A 6 8.39 -36.17 6.60
CA GLY A 6 7.32 -37.18 6.75
C GLY A 6 6.23 -36.78 7.75
N CYS A 7 6.14 -35.49 8.10
CA CYS A 7 5.14 -34.98 9.04
C CYS A 7 3.86 -34.60 8.33
N ARG A 8 2.70 -34.84 8.97
CA ARG A 8 1.41 -34.26 8.56
C ARG A 8 1.44 -32.76 8.83
N ALA A 9 0.99 -31.96 7.85
CA ALA A 9 0.87 -30.52 8.00
C ALA A 9 -0.57 -30.10 7.72
N VAL A 10 -1.22 -29.50 8.70
CA VAL A 10 -2.56 -28.91 8.60
C VAL A 10 -2.41 -27.40 8.60
N ILE A 11 -2.87 -26.75 7.53
CA ILE A 11 -2.78 -25.30 7.36
C ILE A 11 -4.19 -24.73 7.40
N VAL A 12 -4.47 -23.96 8.44
CA VAL A 12 -5.74 -23.26 8.61
C VAL A 12 -5.64 -21.88 7.99
N MET A 13 -6.60 -21.52 7.15
CA MET A 13 -6.66 -20.25 6.44
C MET A 13 -8.06 -19.68 6.49
N PRO A 14 -8.24 -18.34 6.45
CA PRO A 14 -9.54 -17.73 6.21
C PRO A 14 -10.15 -18.19 4.88
N VAL A 15 -11.48 -18.22 4.79
CA VAL A 15 -12.18 -18.50 3.52
C VAL A 15 -11.93 -17.44 2.46
N THR A 16 -11.48 -16.27 2.87
CA THR A 16 -11.07 -15.15 2.00
C THR A 16 -9.70 -15.33 1.36
N THR A 17 -8.96 -16.40 1.72
CA THR A 17 -7.61 -16.66 1.18
C THR A 17 -7.68 -16.93 -0.33
N PRO A 18 -6.87 -16.28 -1.15
CA PRO A 18 -6.85 -16.50 -2.59
C PRO A 18 -6.61 -17.96 -2.96
N THR A 19 -7.35 -18.44 -3.95
CA THR A 19 -7.30 -19.83 -4.42
C THR A 19 -5.88 -20.27 -4.78
N LEU A 20 -5.09 -19.38 -5.35
CA LEU A 20 -3.69 -19.65 -5.69
C LEU A 20 -2.84 -20.06 -4.48
N LYS A 21 -3.02 -19.40 -3.32
CA LYS A 21 -2.32 -19.74 -2.07
C LYS A 21 -2.79 -21.10 -1.53
N VAL A 22 -4.10 -21.34 -1.57
CA VAL A 22 -4.73 -22.60 -1.15
C VAL A 22 -4.20 -23.78 -1.99
N ASP A 23 -4.19 -23.63 -3.31
CA ASP A 23 -3.73 -24.66 -4.23
C ASP A 23 -2.23 -24.90 -4.13
N ALA A 24 -1.44 -23.85 -3.87
CA ALA A 24 -0.02 -23.98 -3.62
C ALA A 24 0.30 -24.83 -2.38
N VAL A 25 -0.49 -24.73 -1.32
CA VAL A 25 -0.35 -25.57 -0.12
C VAL A 25 -0.73 -27.03 -0.42
N ARG A 26 -1.88 -27.25 -1.09
CA ARG A 26 -2.35 -28.59 -1.51
C ARG A 26 -1.33 -29.29 -2.39
N ALA A 27 -0.80 -28.59 -3.40
CA ALA A 27 0.22 -29.12 -4.31
C ALA A 27 1.51 -29.54 -3.59
N ARG A 28 1.80 -28.92 -2.44
CA ARG A 28 2.94 -29.29 -1.59
C ARG A 28 2.63 -30.40 -0.57
N GLY A 29 1.41 -30.94 -0.60
CA GLY A 29 0.96 -32.03 0.27
C GLY A 29 0.50 -31.58 1.66
N GLY A 30 0.20 -30.30 1.84
CA GLY A 30 -0.44 -29.79 3.05
C GLY A 30 -1.94 -30.02 3.02
N GLU A 31 -2.53 -30.34 4.15
CA GLU A 31 -3.97 -30.37 4.37
C GLU A 31 -4.46 -28.93 4.62
N VAL A 32 -5.43 -28.46 3.84
CA VAL A 32 -5.96 -27.09 3.97
C VAL A 32 -7.33 -27.14 4.63
N VAL A 33 -7.46 -26.36 5.71
CA VAL A 33 -8.73 -26.10 6.39
C VAL A 33 -9.08 -24.62 6.20
N LEU A 34 -10.19 -24.34 5.52
CA LEU A 34 -10.69 -22.96 5.33
C LEU A 34 -11.73 -22.67 6.41
N GLN A 35 -11.46 -21.69 7.28
CA GLN A 35 -12.31 -21.38 8.41
C GLN A 35 -12.27 -19.91 8.78
N GLY A 36 -13.46 -19.30 8.96
CA GLY A 36 -13.63 -17.90 9.32
C GLY A 36 -13.31 -16.92 8.19
N GLU A 37 -13.58 -15.65 8.43
CA GLU A 37 -13.38 -14.57 7.45
C GLU A 37 -12.03 -13.86 7.66
N SER A 38 -11.45 -13.94 8.87
CA SER A 38 -10.23 -13.24 9.28
C SER A 38 -9.12 -14.20 9.70
N PHE A 39 -7.89 -13.66 9.77
CA PHE A 39 -6.75 -14.37 10.36
C PHE A 39 -7.05 -14.79 11.81
N SER A 40 -7.72 -13.95 12.59
CA SER A 40 -8.07 -14.24 13.98
C SER A 40 -8.97 -15.47 14.10
N ASP A 41 -9.98 -15.59 13.21
CA ASP A 41 -10.88 -16.76 13.21
C ASP A 41 -10.14 -18.04 12.86
N ALA A 42 -9.28 -17.97 11.82
CA ALA A 42 -8.45 -19.10 11.42
C ALA A 42 -7.48 -19.52 12.54
N TYR A 43 -6.89 -18.54 13.24
CA TYR A 43 -6.01 -18.77 14.38
C TYR A 43 -6.73 -19.50 15.53
N GLN A 44 -7.91 -19.01 15.94
CA GLN A 44 -8.72 -19.65 16.99
C GLN A 44 -9.09 -21.10 16.60
N HIS A 45 -9.42 -21.32 15.33
CA HIS A 45 -9.71 -22.67 14.85
C HIS A 45 -8.48 -23.58 14.85
N ALA A 46 -7.31 -23.04 14.52
CA ALA A 46 -6.06 -23.78 14.58
C ALA A 46 -5.74 -24.23 16.02
N LEU A 47 -5.94 -23.38 17.02
CA LEU A 47 -5.79 -23.73 18.43
C LEU A 47 -6.79 -24.82 18.87
N LYS A 48 -8.03 -24.77 18.36
CA LYS A 48 -9.02 -25.81 18.60
C LYS A 48 -8.58 -27.16 18.01
N LEU A 49 -8.11 -27.17 16.77
CA LEU A 49 -7.56 -28.39 16.14
C LEU A 49 -6.34 -28.94 16.89
N GLN A 50 -5.47 -28.08 17.41
CA GLN A 50 -4.36 -28.46 18.27
C GLN A 50 -4.87 -29.24 19.49
N ALA A 51 -5.87 -28.72 20.19
CA ALA A 51 -6.42 -29.35 21.39
C ALA A 51 -7.16 -30.66 21.07
N GLU A 52 -7.96 -30.70 20.00
CA GLU A 52 -8.79 -31.86 19.63
C GLU A 52 -7.98 -33.01 19.00
N GLN A 53 -6.94 -32.69 18.23
CA GLN A 53 -6.19 -33.69 17.45
C GLN A 53 -4.76 -33.95 17.97
N GLY A 54 -4.35 -33.27 19.06
CA GLY A 54 -3.00 -33.38 19.60
C GLY A 54 -1.91 -32.91 18.64
N LEU A 55 -2.22 -31.94 17.76
CA LEU A 55 -1.27 -31.37 16.81
C LEU A 55 -0.33 -30.40 17.52
N THR A 56 0.90 -30.28 17.02
CA THR A 56 1.82 -29.22 17.45
C THR A 56 1.49 -27.94 16.67
N PHE A 57 1.08 -26.89 17.38
CA PHE A 57 0.90 -25.58 16.77
C PHE A 57 2.26 -24.90 16.57
N VAL A 58 2.53 -24.44 15.36
CA VAL A 58 3.73 -23.63 15.04
C VAL A 58 3.24 -22.19 14.82
N HIS A 59 3.56 -21.33 15.79
CA HIS A 59 3.20 -19.90 15.69
C HIS A 59 3.96 -19.24 14.54
N PRO A 60 3.33 -18.36 13.73
CA PRO A 60 3.99 -17.77 12.58
C PRO A 60 5.18 -16.86 12.91
N PHE A 61 5.25 -16.28 14.11
CA PHE A 61 6.33 -15.37 14.50
C PHE A 61 6.60 -15.27 16.01
N ASP A 62 5.61 -15.52 16.90
CA ASP A 62 5.72 -15.29 18.34
C ASP A 62 5.92 -16.61 19.10
N ASP A 63 7.04 -17.25 18.82
CA ASP A 63 7.45 -18.51 19.44
C ASP A 63 8.98 -18.54 19.52
N PRO A 64 9.57 -18.87 20.69
CA PRO A 64 11.02 -18.85 20.88
C PRO A 64 11.80 -19.72 19.90
N ASP A 65 11.29 -20.89 19.52
CA ASP A 65 11.96 -21.78 18.57
C ASP A 65 11.89 -21.22 17.15
N VAL A 66 10.74 -20.63 16.78
CA VAL A 66 10.58 -19.94 15.49
C VAL A 66 11.49 -18.73 15.41
N ILE A 67 11.55 -17.90 16.46
CA ILE A 67 12.44 -16.74 16.55
C ILE A 67 13.91 -17.18 16.44
N ALA A 68 14.31 -18.21 17.17
CA ALA A 68 15.67 -18.76 17.09
C ALA A 68 16.00 -19.26 15.68
N GLY A 69 15.05 -19.91 15.02
CA GLY A 69 15.16 -20.32 13.62
C GLY A 69 15.44 -19.15 12.67
N GLN A 70 14.78 -17.99 12.87
CA GLN A 70 15.04 -16.77 12.10
C GLN A 70 16.44 -16.19 12.37
N GLY A 71 16.97 -16.36 13.58
CA GLY A 71 18.33 -15.95 13.93
C GLY A 71 19.42 -16.64 13.10
N THR A 72 19.16 -17.80 12.51
CA THR A 72 20.10 -18.48 11.61
C THR A 72 20.46 -17.65 10.36
N ILE A 73 19.59 -16.73 9.93
CA ILE A 73 19.87 -15.79 8.85
C ILE A 73 21.05 -14.90 9.22
N ALA A 74 21.04 -14.35 10.43
CA ALA A 74 22.15 -13.54 10.92
C ALA A 74 23.46 -14.33 11.03
N MET A 75 23.36 -15.58 11.48
CA MET A 75 24.50 -16.48 11.50
C MET A 75 25.12 -16.66 10.10
N GLU A 76 24.30 -16.86 9.09
CA GLU A 76 24.76 -17.00 7.69
C GLU A 76 25.37 -15.70 7.17
N ILE A 77 24.73 -14.55 7.41
CA ILE A 77 25.24 -13.22 7.01
C ILE A 77 26.65 -13.03 7.60
N LEU A 78 26.83 -13.23 8.91
CA LEU A 78 28.11 -13.00 9.59
C LEU A 78 29.20 -14.01 9.21
N ARG A 79 28.84 -15.21 8.76
CA ARG A 79 29.78 -16.22 8.25
C ARG A 79 30.21 -15.93 6.81
N GLN A 80 29.28 -15.54 5.96
CA GLN A 80 29.53 -15.31 4.54
C GLN A 80 30.22 -13.95 4.30
N HIS A 81 29.86 -12.91 5.06
CA HIS A 81 30.48 -11.60 4.97
C HIS A 81 31.37 -11.34 6.19
N ARG A 82 32.68 -11.52 6.02
CA ARG A 82 33.66 -11.40 7.13
C ARG A 82 34.11 -9.95 7.39
N ALA A 83 33.97 -9.07 6.38
CA ALA A 83 34.28 -7.67 6.54
C ALA A 83 33.31 -6.99 7.54
N PRO A 84 33.68 -5.82 8.10
CA PRO A 84 32.77 -5.05 8.95
C PRO A 84 31.43 -4.76 8.27
N VAL A 85 30.35 -4.93 9.02
CA VAL A 85 28.99 -4.54 8.63
C VAL A 85 28.56 -3.42 9.54
N ASP A 86 28.05 -2.32 9.00
CA ASP A 86 27.62 -1.15 9.76
C ASP A 86 26.16 -1.28 10.21
N ALA A 87 25.27 -1.76 9.32
CA ALA A 87 23.86 -1.96 9.63
C ALA A 87 23.23 -3.11 8.83
N ILE A 88 22.23 -3.75 9.45
CA ILE A 88 21.37 -4.78 8.83
C ILE A 88 19.92 -4.29 8.87
N PHE A 89 19.27 -4.26 7.70
CA PHE A 89 17.88 -3.84 7.53
C PHE A 89 16.98 -5.06 7.41
N VAL A 90 15.89 -5.07 8.17
CA VAL A 90 14.99 -6.22 8.29
C VAL A 90 13.53 -5.77 8.24
N ALA A 91 12.72 -6.37 7.38
CA ALA A 91 11.29 -6.14 7.33
C ALA A 91 10.61 -6.61 8.62
N ILE A 92 9.64 -5.83 9.12
CA ILE A 92 8.85 -6.17 10.30
C ILE A 92 7.38 -6.37 9.90
N GLY A 93 6.84 -7.53 10.27
CA GLY A 93 5.42 -7.79 10.43
C GLY A 93 5.16 -8.09 11.89
N GLY A 94 4.95 -9.36 12.26
CA GLY A 94 4.81 -9.78 13.67
C GLY A 94 6.08 -9.70 14.52
N GLY A 95 7.24 -9.45 13.91
CA GLY A 95 8.51 -9.22 14.60
C GLY A 95 9.45 -10.42 14.68
N GLY A 96 9.02 -11.64 14.29
CA GLY A 96 9.83 -12.88 14.47
C GLY A 96 11.17 -12.83 13.75
N LEU A 97 11.18 -12.35 12.50
CA LEU A 97 12.40 -12.27 11.69
C LEU A 97 13.44 -11.32 12.32
N ILE A 98 13.04 -10.11 12.61
CA ILE A 98 13.96 -9.10 13.18
C ILE A 98 14.38 -9.45 14.60
N ALA A 99 13.50 -10.01 15.42
CA ALA A 99 13.81 -10.43 16.78
C ALA A 99 14.92 -11.49 16.80
N GLY A 100 14.81 -12.51 15.94
CA GLY A 100 15.84 -13.55 15.85
C GLY A 100 17.17 -13.03 15.32
N ILE A 101 17.15 -12.21 14.25
CA ILE A 101 18.35 -11.59 13.70
C ILE A 101 19.00 -10.67 14.73
N ALA A 102 18.23 -9.80 15.38
CA ALA A 102 18.74 -8.83 16.34
C ALA A 102 19.37 -9.51 17.55
N ALA A 103 18.68 -10.47 18.16
CA ALA A 103 19.20 -11.20 19.30
C ALA A 103 20.55 -11.88 18.99
N TYR A 104 20.66 -12.56 17.84
CA TYR A 104 21.90 -13.21 17.44
C TYR A 104 23.02 -12.19 17.16
N VAL A 105 22.74 -11.13 16.37
CA VAL A 105 23.75 -10.14 16.02
C VAL A 105 24.26 -9.40 17.25
N LYS A 106 23.37 -8.97 18.12
CA LYS A 106 23.78 -8.21 19.33
C LYS A 106 24.57 -9.08 20.31
N ALA A 107 24.35 -10.38 20.35
CA ALA A 107 25.17 -11.30 21.13
C ALA A 107 26.59 -11.50 20.58
N ILE A 108 26.78 -11.46 19.25
CA ILE A 108 28.06 -11.78 18.60
C ILE A 108 28.84 -10.51 18.18
N ARG A 109 28.15 -9.52 17.63
CA ARG A 109 28.71 -8.24 17.15
C ARG A 109 27.79 -7.06 17.51
N PRO A 110 27.77 -6.64 18.79
CA PRO A 110 26.81 -5.63 19.29
C PRO A 110 26.96 -4.24 18.62
N GLY A 111 28.08 -3.96 17.96
CA GLY A 111 28.29 -2.70 17.23
C GLY A 111 27.54 -2.58 15.92
N ILE A 112 27.01 -3.69 15.36
CA ILE A 112 26.21 -3.65 14.15
C ILE A 112 24.81 -3.10 14.48
N LYS A 113 24.36 -2.08 13.74
CA LYS A 113 22.99 -1.56 13.89
C LYS A 113 21.97 -2.50 13.26
N ILE A 114 20.89 -2.73 13.98
CA ILE A 114 19.71 -3.46 13.46
C ILE A 114 18.58 -2.47 13.23
N ILE A 115 18.22 -2.29 11.96
CA ILE A 115 17.22 -1.32 11.53
C ILE A 115 15.98 -2.06 11.05
N GLY A 116 14.88 -1.86 11.75
CA GLY A 116 13.57 -2.36 11.34
C GLY A 116 12.98 -1.54 10.20
N VAL A 117 12.22 -2.17 9.33
CA VAL A 117 11.50 -1.47 8.27
C VAL A 117 10.04 -1.89 8.30
N GLU A 118 9.15 -0.90 8.39
CA GLU A 118 7.70 -1.05 8.32
C GLU A 118 7.13 -0.11 7.27
N THR A 119 5.86 -0.31 6.90
CA THR A 119 5.14 0.64 6.05
C THR A 119 4.40 1.67 6.92
N TYR A 120 4.10 2.85 6.37
CA TYR A 120 3.32 3.87 7.07
C TYR A 120 1.93 3.41 7.49
N ASP A 121 1.38 2.42 6.80
CA ASP A 121 0.04 1.87 7.00
C ASP A 121 0.02 0.51 7.71
N ALA A 122 1.18 0.01 8.20
CA ALA A 122 1.31 -1.19 9.01
C ALA A 122 2.55 -1.09 9.91
N ASP A 123 2.56 -0.13 10.84
CA ASP A 123 3.69 0.22 11.69
C ASP A 123 3.50 -0.22 13.17
N ALA A 124 2.96 -1.40 13.35
CA ALA A 124 2.59 -1.93 14.67
C ALA A 124 3.78 -2.01 15.66
N MET A 125 4.98 -2.39 15.21
CA MET A 125 6.15 -2.48 16.08
C MET A 125 6.64 -1.08 16.49
N ARG A 126 6.70 -0.14 15.57
CA ARG A 126 7.11 1.24 15.87
C ARG A 126 6.19 1.87 16.90
N GLN A 127 4.85 1.76 16.70
CA GLN A 127 3.89 2.28 17.66
C GLN A 127 3.98 1.57 19.01
N SER A 128 4.18 0.26 19.01
CA SER A 128 4.37 -0.53 20.23
C SER A 128 5.61 -0.10 21.02
N LEU A 129 6.73 0.10 20.33
CA LEU A 129 7.98 0.58 20.98
C LEU A 129 7.80 1.99 21.55
N ALA A 130 7.12 2.89 20.84
CA ALA A 130 6.81 4.24 21.32
C ALA A 130 5.85 4.21 22.54
N ALA A 131 4.88 3.31 22.56
CA ALA A 131 3.94 3.13 23.68
C ALA A 131 4.54 2.33 24.86
N GLY A 132 5.68 1.65 24.65
CA GLY A 132 6.31 0.81 25.65
C GLY A 132 5.62 -0.54 25.89
N GLN A 133 4.56 -0.86 25.14
CA GLN A 133 3.76 -2.09 25.17
C GLN A 133 3.19 -2.40 23.79
N PRO A 134 2.85 -3.66 23.47
CA PRO A 134 2.21 -4.01 22.21
C PRO A 134 0.90 -3.26 21.98
N VAL A 135 0.81 -2.61 20.80
CA VAL A 135 -0.37 -1.88 20.34
C VAL A 135 -1.05 -2.69 19.24
N THR A 136 -2.39 -2.64 19.18
CA THR A 136 -3.16 -3.21 18.07
C THR A 136 -3.63 -2.08 17.17
N LEU A 137 -3.29 -2.15 15.89
CA LEU A 137 -3.74 -1.19 14.88
C LEU A 137 -5.20 -1.48 14.51
N ASP A 138 -5.96 -0.43 14.26
CA ASP A 138 -7.35 -0.56 13.81
C ASP A 138 -7.41 -1.18 12.41
N ASP A 139 -6.50 -0.74 11.52
CA ASP A 139 -6.40 -1.23 10.16
C ASP A 139 -4.95 -1.32 9.69
N VAL A 140 -4.68 -2.07 8.61
CA VAL A 140 -3.34 -2.24 8.01
C VAL A 140 -3.42 -2.22 6.50
N GLY A 141 -2.43 -1.58 5.87
CA GLY A 141 -2.26 -1.62 4.44
C GLY A 141 -1.82 -3.00 3.94
N LEU A 142 -2.34 -3.40 2.78
CA LEU A 142 -2.20 -4.75 2.27
C LEU A 142 -1.27 -4.87 1.05
N PHE A 143 -0.58 -3.79 0.67
CA PHE A 143 0.38 -3.88 -0.43
C PHE A 143 1.55 -4.79 -0.07
N ALA A 144 2.12 -4.66 1.13
CA ALA A 144 3.13 -5.56 1.67
C ALA A 144 2.48 -6.62 2.57
N ASP A 145 1.62 -7.48 1.98
CA ASP A 145 0.74 -8.41 2.69
C ASP A 145 1.49 -9.38 3.65
N GLY A 146 2.71 -9.77 3.32
CA GLY A 146 3.55 -10.60 4.20
C GLY A 146 3.97 -9.92 5.50
N THR A 147 3.83 -8.60 5.62
CA THR A 147 4.13 -7.80 6.82
C THR A 147 2.92 -7.06 7.39
N ALA A 148 1.73 -7.22 6.81
CA ALA A 148 0.49 -6.58 7.22
C ALA A 148 -0.08 -7.21 8.50
N VAL A 149 0.47 -6.86 9.65
CA VAL A 149 0.11 -7.42 10.96
C VAL A 149 -0.44 -6.33 11.87
N LYS A 150 -1.65 -6.51 12.39
CA LYS A 150 -2.29 -5.53 13.28
C LYS A 150 -1.63 -5.43 14.67
N ARG A 151 -1.06 -6.54 15.17
CA ARG A 151 -0.42 -6.59 16.49
C ARG A 151 0.83 -7.47 16.43
N VAL A 152 1.92 -6.96 16.96
CA VAL A 152 3.17 -7.69 17.14
C VAL A 152 3.05 -8.74 18.24
N GLY A 153 3.95 -9.73 18.25
CA GLY A 153 4.02 -10.72 19.32
C GLY A 153 4.56 -10.14 20.63
N ASP A 154 4.25 -10.76 21.75
CA ASP A 154 4.73 -10.31 23.05
C ASP A 154 6.22 -10.61 23.24
N GLU A 155 6.68 -11.80 22.84
CA GLU A 155 8.10 -12.19 22.85
C GLU A 155 8.89 -11.38 21.82
N THR A 156 8.35 -11.22 20.61
CA THR A 156 9.02 -10.45 19.56
C THR A 156 9.14 -8.98 19.92
N PHE A 157 8.11 -8.39 20.57
CA PHE A 157 8.18 -7.03 21.10
C PHE A 157 9.28 -6.88 22.15
N ALA A 158 9.35 -7.81 23.13
CA ALA A 158 10.36 -7.75 24.19
C ALA A 158 11.79 -7.77 23.61
N LEU A 159 12.05 -8.64 22.64
CA LEU A 159 13.34 -8.72 21.97
C LEU A 159 13.63 -7.50 21.10
N CYS A 160 12.66 -6.98 20.35
CA CYS A 160 12.84 -5.78 19.55
C CYS A 160 13.12 -4.56 20.43
N LYS A 161 12.40 -4.40 21.55
CA LYS A 161 12.64 -3.33 22.53
C LYS A 161 14.09 -3.34 23.07
N GLN A 162 14.69 -4.51 23.18
CA GLN A 162 16.05 -4.67 23.73
C GLN A 162 17.13 -4.51 22.67
N TYR A 163 16.89 -4.94 21.42
CA TYR A 163 17.96 -5.18 20.46
C TYR A 163 17.85 -4.40 19.13
N VAL A 164 16.71 -3.81 18.82
CA VAL A 164 16.52 -3.00 17.58
C VAL A 164 16.96 -1.56 17.86
N ASP A 165 17.81 -1.02 16.99
CA ASP A 165 18.38 0.31 17.17
C ASP A 165 17.49 1.44 16.60
N ASP A 166 16.77 1.18 15.49
CA ASP A 166 15.89 2.16 14.83
C ASP A 166 14.83 1.45 14.00
N ILE A 167 13.72 2.12 13.72
CA ILE A 167 12.71 1.70 12.77
C ILE A 167 12.45 2.81 11.75
N ILE A 168 12.54 2.47 10.47
CA ILE A 168 12.24 3.37 9.37
C ILE A 168 10.94 2.97 8.68
N LEU A 169 10.13 3.97 8.33
CA LEU A 169 8.90 3.78 7.58
C LEU A 169 9.12 4.10 6.10
N VAL A 170 8.49 3.31 5.25
CA VAL A 170 8.49 3.50 3.80
C VAL A 170 7.08 3.42 3.24
N ASP A 171 6.86 4.04 2.09
CA ASP A 171 5.61 4.00 1.36
C ASP A 171 5.62 2.94 0.23
N THR A 172 4.47 2.74 -0.38
CA THR A 172 4.27 1.79 -1.49
C THR A 172 5.18 2.10 -2.68
N ASP A 173 5.42 3.37 -2.98
CA ASP A 173 6.20 3.78 -4.14
C ASP A 173 7.70 3.48 -3.92
N GLN A 174 8.20 3.68 -2.70
CA GLN A 174 9.56 3.32 -2.31
C GLN A 174 9.78 1.80 -2.36
N ILE A 175 8.76 1.00 -2.00
CA ILE A 175 8.82 -0.46 -2.13
C ILE A 175 8.85 -0.85 -3.61
N CYS A 176 8.02 -0.24 -4.46
CA CYS A 176 8.03 -0.50 -5.90
C CYS A 176 9.38 -0.15 -6.54
N ALA A 177 9.99 0.95 -6.14
CA ALA A 177 11.34 1.32 -6.59
C ALA A 177 12.39 0.28 -6.14
N ALA A 178 12.31 -0.20 -4.91
CA ALA A 178 13.22 -1.24 -4.42
C ALA A 178 13.02 -2.59 -5.12
N LEU A 179 11.78 -2.94 -5.51
CA LEU A 179 11.48 -4.12 -6.34
C LEU A 179 12.14 -4.02 -7.71
N LYS A 180 12.07 -2.85 -8.34
CA LYS A 180 12.72 -2.56 -9.62
C LYS A 180 14.24 -2.71 -9.52
N ASP A 181 14.87 -2.08 -8.52
CA ASP A 181 16.32 -2.17 -8.32
C ASP A 181 16.75 -3.63 -8.09
N ALA A 182 16.07 -4.36 -7.22
CA ALA A 182 16.38 -5.77 -6.97
C ALA A 182 16.32 -6.59 -8.27
N PHE A 183 15.31 -6.35 -9.12
CA PHE A 183 15.17 -7.02 -10.40
C PHE A 183 16.27 -6.61 -11.38
N GLU A 184 16.59 -5.33 -11.49
CA GLU A 184 17.62 -4.83 -12.42
C GLU A 184 19.00 -5.37 -12.06
N ASP A 185 19.33 -5.46 -10.78
CA ASP A 185 20.64 -5.92 -10.31
C ASP A 185 20.78 -7.44 -10.29
N THR A 186 19.72 -8.16 -9.89
CA THR A 186 19.83 -9.60 -9.61
C THR A 186 19.03 -10.50 -10.55
N ARG A 187 18.13 -9.93 -11.34
CA ARG A 187 17.10 -10.64 -12.14
C ARG A 187 16.16 -11.49 -11.30
N ALA A 188 16.10 -11.23 -10.00
CA ALA A 188 15.16 -11.86 -9.09
C ALA A 188 13.96 -10.95 -8.83
N ILE A 189 12.76 -11.51 -8.88
CA ILE A 189 11.53 -10.79 -8.54
C ILE A 189 11.21 -11.07 -7.09
N LEU A 190 11.37 -10.05 -6.24
CA LEU A 190 10.95 -10.12 -4.84
C LEU A 190 9.43 -9.85 -4.71
N GLU A 191 8.82 -10.25 -3.62
CA GLU A 191 7.50 -9.77 -3.24
C GLU A 191 7.59 -8.41 -2.50
N PRO A 192 6.51 -7.63 -2.36
CA PRO A 192 6.57 -6.33 -1.70
C PRO A 192 7.17 -6.38 -0.28
N SER A 193 6.75 -7.33 0.55
CA SER A 193 7.34 -7.54 1.89
C SER A 193 8.81 -7.95 1.82
N GLY A 194 9.20 -8.69 0.77
CA GLY A 194 10.58 -9.11 0.54
C GLY A 194 11.52 -7.97 0.18
N ALA A 195 11.01 -6.94 -0.50
CA ALA A 195 11.76 -5.75 -0.88
C ALA A 195 11.74 -4.64 0.19
N LEU A 196 10.92 -4.79 1.23
CA LEU A 196 10.71 -3.78 2.25
C LEU A 196 12.02 -3.34 2.92
N ALA A 197 12.86 -4.30 3.30
CA ALA A 197 14.17 -4.01 3.89
C ALA A 197 15.09 -3.20 2.97
N LEU A 198 15.07 -3.48 1.65
CA LEU A 198 15.84 -2.73 0.66
C LEU A 198 15.30 -1.30 0.50
N ALA A 199 13.98 -1.10 0.49
CA ALA A 199 13.37 0.22 0.48
C ALA A 199 13.80 1.05 1.70
N GLY A 200 13.76 0.44 2.90
CA GLY A 200 14.23 1.06 4.14
C GLY A 200 15.72 1.40 4.13
N LEU A 201 16.56 0.51 3.60
CA LEU A 201 17.99 0.77 3.42
C LEU A 201 18.22 2.02 2.54
N LYS A 202 17.57 2.11 1.39
CA LYS A 202 17.66 3.28 0.49
C LYS A 202 17.21 4.57 1.20
N ALA A 203 16.07 4.54 1.87
CA ALA A 203 15.54 5.69 2.59
C ALA A 203 16.47 6.13 3.75
N TRP A 204 17.00 5.18 4.52
CA TRP A 204 17.91 5.43 5.62
C TRP A 204 19.26 5.99 5.12
N ALA A 205 19.83 5.38 4.08
CA ALA A 205 21.09 5.84 3.50
C ALA A 205 20.99 7.29 2.98
N LYS A 206 19.84 7.65 2.38
CA LYS A 206 19.54 9.03 1.96
C LYS A 206 19.37 9.97 3.15
N ARG A 207 18.63 9.56 4.19
CA ARG A 207 18.42 10.35 5.41
C ARG A 207 19.73 10.66 6.14
N GLU A 208 20.59 9.65 6.31
CA GLU A 208 21.85 9.74 7.04
C GLU A 208 23.02 10.22 6.17
N GLN A 209 22.80 10.45 4.86
CA GLN A 209 23.83 10.82 3.88
C GLN A 209 25.04 9.89 3.92
N VAL A 210 24.78 8.59 3.97
CA VAL A 210 25.77 7.55 4.19
C VAL A 210 26.71 7.42 3.00
N GLN A 211 28.03 7.39 3.28
CA GLN A 211 29.08 7.09 2.32
C GLN A 211 30.05 6.07 2.92
N ASP A 212 30.61 5.20 2.08
CA ASP A 212 31.65 4.23 2.46
C ASP A 212 31.28 3.31 3.65
N ARG A 213 30.00 2.86 3.70
CA ARG A 213 29.46 1.95 4.70
C ARG A 213 29.01 0.63 4.09
N THR A 214 29.15 -0.43 4.85
CA THR A 214 28.60 -1.76 4.48
C THR A 214 27.22 -1.91 5.09
N LEU A 215 26.20 -1.91 4.22
CA LEU A 215 24.80 -2.06 4.61
C LEU A 215 24.25 -3.37 4.03
N VAL A 216 23.49 -4.10 4.82
CA VAL A 216 22.88 -5.37 4.42
C VAL A 216 21.36 -5.27 4.50
N ALA A 217 20.65 -5.59 3.45
CA ALA A 217 19.19 -5.73 3.47
C ALA A 217 18.80 -7.20 3.33
N VAL A 218 17.88 -7.66 4.17
CA VAL A 218 17.34 -9.02 4.09
C VAL A 218 16.22 -9.07 3.08
N ALA A 219 16.47 -9.66 1.90
CA ALA A 219 15.45 -9.96 0.90
C ALA A 219 14.63 -11.18 1.35
N SER A 220 13.57 -10.96 2.12
CA SER A 220 12.91 -12.00 2.91
C SER A 220 11.91 -12.87 2.13
N GLY A 221 11.50 -12.49 0.92
CA GLY A 221 10.52 -13.26 0.17
C GLY A 221 10.43 -12.90 -1.31
N ALA A 222 9.97 -13.88 -2.11
CA ALA A 222 9.82 -13.77 -3.55
C ALA A 222 8.51 -14.43 -4.05
N ASN A 223 7.49 -14.54 -3.19
CA ASN A 223 6.20 -15.13 -3.55
C ASN A 223 5.30 -14.09 -4.25
N MET A 224 5.85 -13.45 -5.29
CA MET A 224 5.18 -12.43 -6.08
C MET A 224 4.10 -13.04 -6.97
N ASN A 225 2.90 -12.48 -6.92
CA ASN A 225 1.90 -12.72 -7.95
C ASN A 225 2.26 -11.91 -9.20
N PHE A 226 2.32 -12.56 -10.36
CA PHE A 226 2.76 -11.94 -11.61
C PHE A 226 1.92 -10.71 -12.01
N ASP A 227 0.63 -10.73 -11.73
CA ASP A 227 -0.28 -9.62 -12.03
C ASP A 227 0.09 -8.31 -11.29
N ARG A 228 0.76 -8.43 -10.13
CA ARG A 228 1.26 -7.26 -9.38
C ARG A 228 2.40 -6.52 -10.08
N LEU A 229 3.13 -7.18 -10.99
CA LEU A 229 4.26 -6.55 -11.69
C LEU A 229 3.85 -5.31 -12.49
N ARG A 230 2.63 -5.32 -13.03
CA ARG A 230 2.11 -4.15 -13.72
C ARG A 230 2.01 -2.94 -12.78
N PHE A 231 1.42 -3.14 -11.61
CA PHE A 231 1.31 -2.09 -10.59
C PHE A 231 2.68 -1.59 -10.12
N VAL A 232 3.62 -2.53 -9.88
CA VAL A 232 4.99 -2.20 -9.49
C VAL A 232 5.67 -1.36 -10.57
N SER A 233 5.57 -1.77 -11.84
CA SER A 233 6.18 -1.07 -12.96
C SER A 233 5.64 0.37 -13.11
N GLU A 234 4.35 0.56 -12.90
CA GLU A 234 3.71 1.88 -12.99
C GLU A 234 4.12 2.83 -11.85
N ARG A 235 4.48 2.30 -10.68
CA ARG A 235 4.78 3.10 -9.47
C ARG A 235 6.28 3.20 -9.14
N ALA A 236 7.12 2.35 -9.71
CA ALA A 236 8.54 2.35 -9.41
C ALA A 236 9.23 3.68 -9.77
N GLU A 237 8.88 4.28 -10.90
CA GLU A 237 9.43 5.59 -11.32
C GLU A 237 9.03 6.74 -10.37
N ILE A 238 7.83 6.64 -9.78
CA ILE A 238 7.33 7.61 -8.78
C ILE A 238 8.13 7.46 -7.48
N GLY A 239 8.35 6.23 -7.02
CA GLY A 239 9.12 5.94 -5.81
C GLY A 239 10.58 6.37 -5.89
N GLU A 240 11.16 6.42 -7.11
CA GLU A 240 12.46 7.01 -7.36
C GLU A 240 12.44 8.55 -7.46
N SER A 241 11.26 9.15 -7.35
CA SER A 241 11.04 10.59 -7.59
C SER A 241 11.46 11.02 -9.00
N ARG A 242 11.35 10.11 -9.97
CA ARG A 242 11.70 10.36 -11.39
C ARG A 242 10.51 10.74 -12.24
N GLU A 243 9.30 10.65 -11.72
CA GLU A 243 8.07 11.13 -12.35
C GLU A 243 7.37 12.14 -11.45
N ALA A 244 6.93 13.24 -12.04
CA ALA A 244 6.01 14.18 -11.43
C ALA A 244 4.68 14.16 -12.18
N VAL A 245 3.57 14.20 -11.44
CA VAL A 245 2.21 14.18 -12.00
C VAL A 245 1.52 15.49 -11.66
N PHE A 246 1.01 16.18 -12.68
CA PHE A 246 0.33 17.47 -12.51
C PHE A 246 -1.07 17.48 -13.14
N ALA A 247 -1.99 18.13 -12.48
CA ALA A 247 -3.19 18.65 -13.10
C ALA A 247 -3.00 20.14 -13.41
N VAL A 248 -3.11 20.53 -14.67
CA VAL A 248 -2.89 21.90 -15.11
C VAL A 248 -4.11 22.43 -15.82
N THR A 249 -4.63 23.56 -15.37
CA THR A 249 -5.74 24.27 -16.04
C THR A 249 -5.17 25.33 -16.97
N ILE A 250 -5.50 25.21 -18.25
CA ILE A 250 -5.13 26.18 -19.28
C ILE A 250 -6.38 26.82 -19.92
N PRO A 251 -6.30 28.04 -20.47
CA PRO A 251 -7.38 28.59 -21.28
C PRO A 251 -7.64 27.71 -22.51
N GLU A 252 -8.92 27.44 -22.83
CA GLU A 252 -9.29 26.69 -24.04
C GLU A 252 -9.29 27.64 -25.24
N ARG A 253 -8.11 27.96 -25.72
CA ARG A 253 -7.88 28.81 -26.91
C ARG A 253 -6.67 28.33 -27.71
N ARG A 254 -6.66 28.62 -28.99
CA ARG A 254 -5.55 28.28 -29.87
C ARG A 254 -4.21 28.80 -29.32
N GLY A 255 -3.19 27.91 -29.25
CA GLY A 255 -1.87 28.24 -28.77
C GLY A 255 -1.60 27.98 -27.30
N SER A 256 -2.63 27.85 -26.42
CA SER A 256 -2.45 27.57 -24.99
C SER A 256 -1.72 26.25 -24.76
N PHE A 257 -2.08 25.22 -25.52
CA PHE A 257 -1.42 23.93 -25.46
C PHE A 257 0.08 24.01 -25.83
N LEU A 258 0.40 24.75 -26.92
CA LEU A 258 1.79 24.97 -27.30
C LEU A 258 2.56 25.77 -26.26
N GLN A 259 1.92 26.76 -25.63
CA GLN A 259 2.52 27.51 -24.53
C GLN A 259 2.80 26.62 -23.34
N PHE A 260 1.87 25.74 -22.97
CA PHE A 260 2.06 24.74 -21.92
C PHE A 260 3.26 23.83 -22.23
N CYS A 261 3.32 23.25 -23.42
CA CYS A 261 4.44 22.39 -23.81
C CYS A 261 5.79 23.12 -23.78
N ARG A 262 5.84 24.39 -24.15
CA ARG A 262 7.06 25.22 -24.05
C ARG A 262 7.50 25.43 -22.60
N LEU A 263 6.55 25.57 -21.67
CA LEU A 263 6.85 25.70 -20.24
C LEU A 263 7.31 24.40 -19.60
N VAL A 264 6.75 23.27 -20.01
CA VAL A 264 7.26 21.94 -19.63
C VAL A 264 8.70 21.76 -20.14
N GLY A 265 9.00 22.28 -21.33
CA GLY A 265 10.33 22.24 -21.91
C GLY A 265 10.68 20.89 -22.52
N ARG A 266 11.97 20.48 -22.46
CA ARG A 266 12.46 19.23 -23.07
C ARG A 266 12.37 18.00 -22.16
N HIS A 267 11.46 18.00 -21.20
CA HIS A 267 11.26 16.84 -20.36
C HIS A 267 10.48 15.74 -21.11
N SER A 268 10.79 14.49 -20.83
CA SER A 268 10.01 13.38 -21.35
C SER A 268 8.64 13.37 -20.65
N VAL A 269 7.58 13.33 -21.44
CA VAL A 269 6.22 13.17 -20.94
C VAL A 269 5.94 11.67 -20.82
N THR A 270 5.58 11.21 -19.64
CA THR A 270 5.26 9.80 -19.37
C THR A 270 3.78 9.52 -19.59
N GLU A 271 2.94 10.53 -19.36
CA GLU A 271 1.51 10.46 -19.58
C GLU A 271 0.97 11.84 -19.91
N PHE A 272 -0.01 11.89 -20.79
CA PHE A 272 -0.63 13.12 -21.17
C PHE A 272 -2.09 12.91 -21.54
N ASN A 273 -2.98 13.60 -20.83
CA ASN A 273 -4.39 13.53 -21.06
C ASN A 273 -4.98 14.95 -21.19
N TYR A 274 -5.54 15.21 -22.35
CA TYR A 274 -6.22 16.43 -22.67
C TYR A 274 -7.53 16.13 -23.38
N ARG A 275 -8.63 16.75 -22.90
CA ARG A 275 -9.93 16.67 -23.55
C ARG A 275 -10.64 18.00 -23.47
N ILE A 276 -11.20 18.42 -24.58
CA ILE A 276 -12.14 19.56 -24.63
C ILE A 276 -13.42 19.15 -23.86
N ALA A 277 -13.64 19.78 -22.72
CA ALA A 277 -14.81 19.55 -21.89
C ALA A 277 -15.59 20.84 -21.58
N ASP A 278 -14.97 22.00 -21.80
CA ASP A 278 -15.48 23.33 -21.52
C ASP A 278 -15.00 24.30 -22.59
N SER A 279 -15.74 25.41 -22.85
CA SER A 279 -15.40 26.39 -23.86
C SER A 279 -14.27 27.35 -23.47
N ASP A 280 -14.05 27.52 -22.17
CA ASP A 280 -13.14 28.54 -21.64
C ASP A 280 -11.88 27.95 -21.00
N LYS A 281 -11.98 26.74 -20.44
CA LYS A 281 -10.89 26.09 -19.69
C LYS A 281 -10.72 24.64 -20.11
N ALA A 282 -9.47 24.21 -20.16
CA ALA A 282 -9.10 22.82 -20.31
C ALA A 282 -8.26 22.35 -19.14
N HIS A 283 -8.52 21.13 -18.68
CA HIS A 283 -7.74 20.50 -17.64
C HIS A 283 -6.85 19.42 -18.25
N ILE A 284 -5.54 19.59 -18.07
CA ILE A 284 -4.52 18.66 -18.53
C ILE A 284 -4.09 17.80 -17.35
N TYR A 285 -4.12 16.49 -17.50
CA TYR A 285 -3.43 15.57 -16.63
C TYR A 285 -2.13 15.15 -17.31
N VAL A 286 -0.97 15.35 -16.66
CA VAL A 286 0.32 15.10 -17.26
C VAL A 286 1.30 14.47 -16.30
N GLY A 287 1.95 13.39 -16.74
CA GLY A 287 3.13 12.81 -16.11
C GLY A 287 4.40 13.31 -16.83
N ILE A 288 5.39 13.73 -16.07
CA ILE A 288 6.64 14.29 -16.59
C ILE A 288 7.81 13.60 -15.88
N GLN A 289 8.77 13.12 -16.67
CA GLN A 289 10.00 12.58 -16.13
C GLN A 289 10.87 13.70 -15.55
N VAL A 290 11.32 13.52 -14.32
CA VAL A 290 12.12 14.49 -13.55
C VAL A 290 13.29 13.80 -12.87
N SER A 291 14.32 14.58 -12.50
CA SER A 291 15.47 14.09 -11.74
C SER A 291 15.25 14.05 -10.22
N GLY A 292 14.11 14.54 -9.75
CA GLY A 292 13.76 14.57 -8.33
C GLY A 292 12.71 15.63 -7.99
N ARG A 293 12.30 15.65 -6.71
CA ARG A 293 11.23 16.55 -6.19
C ARG A 293 11.50 18.04 -6.40
N GLU A 294 12.76 18.47 -6.32
CA GLU A 294 13.13 19.88 -6.56
C GLU A 294 12.83 20.31 -7.99
N GLU A 295 13.08 19.44 -8.97
CA GLU A 295 12.78 19.72 -10.37
C GLU A 295 11.28 19.76 -10.61
N ALA A 296 10.53 18.82 -10.04
CA ALA A 296 9.06 18.83 -10.05
C ALA A 296 8.52 20.17 -9.52
N GLY A 297 9.01 20.63 -8.37
CA GLY A 297 8.66 21.92 -7.79
C GLY A 297 8.99 23.11 -8.68
N ARG A 298 10.15 23.09 -9.36
CA ARG A 298 10.53 24.16 -10.33
C ARG A 298 9.58 24.20 -11.53
N ILE A 299 9.18 23.03 -12.05
CA ILE A 299 8.21 22.94 -13.17
C ILE A 299 6.87 23.48 -12.73
N ALA A 300 6.32 23.04 -11.59
CA ALA A 300 5.06 23.50 -11.04
C ALA A 300 5.05 25.03 -10.84
N ASN A 301 6.11 25.60 -10.28
CA ASN A 301 6.24 27.04 -10.07
C ASN A 301 6.31 27.82 -11.40
N ARG A 302 7.02 27.29 -12.40
CA ARG A 302 7.08 27.90 -13.73
C ARG A 302 5.71 27.98 -14.39
N LEU A 303 4.91 26.92 -14.28
CA LEU A 303 3.53 26.88 -14.80
C LEU A 303 2.63 27.88 -14.06
N ARG A 304 2.70 27.93 -12.72
CA ARG A 304 1.94 28.90 -11.91
C ARG A 304 2.33 30.35 -12.21
N THR A 305 3.61 30.64 -12.36
CA THR A 305 4.11 31.98 -12.71
C THR A 305 3.65 32.42 -14.09
N ALA A 306 3.46 31.47 -15.01
CA ALA A 306 2.89 31.75 -16.35
C ALA A 306 1.36 31.91 -16.34
N GLY A 307 0.73 31.86 -15.18
CA GLY A 307 -0.72 32.03 -15.00
C GLY A 307 -1.54 30.75 -15.18
N PHE A 308 -0.90 29.57 -15.21
CA PHE A 308 -1.59 28.29 -15.28
C PHE A 308 -1.84 27.75 -13.86
N GLU A 309 -3.10 27.57 -13.51
CA GLU A 309 -3.45 26.90 -12.27
C GLU A 309 -2.90 25.46 -12.31
N THR A 310 -2.05 25.11 -11.35
CA THR A 310 -1.30 23.85 -11.34
C THR A 310 -1.43 23.19 -9.99
N LEU A 311 -1.99 21.98 -9.98
CA LEU A 311 -2.08 21.11 -8.83
C LEU A 311 -1.02 20.00 -8.98
N ASP A 312 -0.18 19.84 -7.97
CA ASP A 312 0.78 18.73 -7.88
C ASP A 312 0.05 17.49 -7.35
N LEU A 313 0.00 16.45 -8.15
CA LEU A 313 -0.62 15.15 -7.87
C LEU A 313 0.42 14.04 -7.68
N THR A 314 1.70 14.39 -7.60
CA THR A 314 2.81 13.41 -7.53
C THR A 314 2.67 12.46 -6.35
N ASP A 315 2.18 12.93 -5.20
CA ASP A 315 1.97 12.11 -4.02
C ASP A 315 0.48 11.72 -3.80
N ASP A 316 -0.39 12.03 -4.77
CA ASP A 316 -1.83 11.79 -4.69
C ASP A 316 -2.18 10.35 -5.11
N ASP A 317 -2.61 9.52 -4.15
CA ASP A 317 -2.95 8.12 -4.41
C ASP A 317 -4.20 7.94 -5.27
N LEU A 318 -5.20 8.85 -5.18
CA LEU A 318 -6.38 8.83 -6.04
C LEU A 318 -5.98 9.08 -7.50
N ALA A 319 -5.13 10.08 -7.73
CA ALA A 319 -4.65 10.40 -9.06
C ALA A 319 -3.85 9.25 -9.67
N LYS A 320 -2.94 8.66 -8.92
CA LYS A 320 -2.10 7.54 -9.36
C LYS A 320 -2.89 6.27 -9.66
N SER A 321 -3.89 5.96 -8.81
CA SER A 321 -4.61 4.68 -8.89
C SER A 321 -5.82 4.73 -9.82
N HIS A 322 -6.45 5.87 -9.98
CA HIS A 322 -7.74 5.99 -10.64
C HIS A 322 -7.80 7.04 -11.73
N LEU A 323 -7.41 8.29 -11.46
CA LEU A 323 -7.57 9.38 -12.45
C LEU A 323 -6.70 9.19 -13.68
N ARG A 324 -5.53 8.60 -13.52
CA ARG A 324 -4.61 8.21 -14.60
C ARG A 324 -5.30 7.43 -15.73
N HIS A 325 -6.38 6.71 -15.41
CA HIS A 325 -7.09 5.85 -16.36
C HIS A 325 -8.50 6.35 -16.70
N LEU A 326 -8.97 7.41 -16.03
CA LEU A 326 -10.32 7.95 -16.14
C LEU A 326 -10.44 9.21 -16.97
N VAL A 327 -9.44 9.52 -17.74
CA VAL A 327 -9.45 10.77 -18.49
C VAL A 327 -10.52 10.76 -19.56
N GLY A 328 -11.52 11.50 -19.32
CA GLY A 328 -12.62 11.62 -20.23
C GLY A 328 -13.77 12.41 -19.72
N GLY A 329 -13.73 12.88 -18.49
CA GLY A 329 -14.51 13.99 -18.26
C GLY A 329 -15.70 13.96 -17.40
N ARG A 330 -16.18 15.16 -17.27
CA ARG A 330 -17.39 15.56 -16.58
C ARG A 330 -18.60 14.99 -17.30
N SER A 331 -19.53 14.45 -16.54
CA SER A 331 -20.84 14.09 -17.05
C SER A 331 -21.84 15.15 -16.63
N LEU A 332 -22.49 15.80 -17.59
CA LEU A 332 -23.61 16.70 -17.33
C LEU A 332 -24.86 15.94 -16.85
N LEU A 333 -24.86 14.63 -16.96
CA LEU A 333 -25.96 13.74 -16.56
C LEU A 333 -25.81 13.25 -15.11
N ALA A 334 -24.64 13.37 -14.51
CA ALA A 334 -24.41 12.98 -13.12
C ALA A 334 -24.88 14.10 -12.19
N ARG A 335 -26.12 13.99 -11.71
CA ARG A 335 -26.68 14.90 -10.69
C ARG A 335 -26.54 14.28 -9.31
N ASP A 336 -26.35 15.11 -8.28
CA ASP A 336 -26.23 14.67 -6.87
C ASP A 336 -25.22 13.55 -6.66
N GLU A 337 -24.14 13.54 -7.47
CA GLU A 337 -23.11 12.52 -7.43
C GLU A 337 -22.27 12.63 -6.16
N VAL A 338 -22.07 11.51 -5.47
CA VAL A 338 -21.08 11.33 -4.43
C VAL A 338 -20.01 10.36 -4.93
N LEU A 339 -18.74 10.69 -4.64
CA LEU A 339 -17.61 9.87 -5.06
C LEU A 339 -16.98 9.17 -3.85
N TYR A 340 -16.94 7.85 -3.91
CA TYR A 340 -16.34 7.05 -2.86
C TYR A 340 -15.32 6.06 -3.42
N ARG A 341 -14.23 5.92 -2.68
CA ARG A 341 -13.23 4.87 -2.91
C ARG A 341 -13.48 3.74 -1.93
N PHE A 342 -13.54 2.51 -2.43
CA PHE A 342 -13.77 1.28 -1.67
C PHE A 342 -12.58 0.34 -1.77
N GLU A 343 -12.35 -0.44 -0.73
CA GLU A 343 -11.47 -1.59 -0.76
C GLU A 343 -12.32 -2.86 -0.79
N PHE A 344 -12.34 -3.53 -1.93
CA PHE A 344 -13.09 -4.78 -2.13
C PHE A 344 -12.20 -5.97 -1.84
N PRO A 345 -12.67 -6.96 -1.05
CA PRO A 345 -11.97 -8.23 -0.97
C PRO A 345 -11.94 -8.91 -2.34
N GLU A 346 -10.75 -9.37 -2.77
CA GLU A 346 -10.56 -10.08 -4.05
C GLU A 346 -11.10 -11.50 -3.96
N ARG A 347 -12.42 -11.61 -3.91
CA ARG A 347 -13.14 -12.89 -3.90
C ARG A 347 -14.30 -12.88 -4.88
N PRO A 348 -14.64 -14.02 -5.48
CA PRO A 348 -15.82 -14.13 -6.35
C PRO A 348 -17.08 -13.61 -5.64
N GLY A 349 -17.84 -12.75 -6.32
CA GLY A 349 -19.09 -12.19 -5.82
C GLY A 349 -18.97 -10.90 -4.97
N ALA A 350 -17.78 -10.39 -4.66
CA ALA A 350 -17.63 -9.15 -3.90
C ALA A 350 -18.27 -7.94 -4.59
N LEU A 351 -18.05 -7.80 -5.90
CA LEU A 351 -18.71 -6.77 -6.71
C LEU A 351 -20.23 -6.95 -6.75
N LEU A 352 -20.70 -8.17 -6.91
CA LEU A 352 -22.14 -8.46 -6.93
C LEU A 352 -22.79 -8.08 -5.59
N ARG A 353 -22.18 -8.45 -4.48
CA ARG A 353 -22.64 -8.07 -3.13
C ARG A 353 -22.70 -6.55 -2.96
N PHE A 354 -21.72 -5.82 -3.48
CA PHE A 354 -21.73 -4.36 -3.48
C PHE A 354 -22.91 -3.80 -4.27
N LEU A 355 -23.13 -4.30 -5.49
CA LEU A 355 -24.23 -3.84 -6.33
C LEU A 355 -25.61 -4.20 -5.76
N GLU A 356 -25.75 -5.36 -5.16
CA GLU A 356 -26.99 -5.81 -4.51
C GLU A 356 -27.30 -5.02 -3.22
N ALA A 357 -26.30 -4.46 -2.56
CA ALA A 357 -26.49 -3.62 -1.37
C ALA A 357 -26.99 -2.21 -1.70
N LEU A 358 -26.78 -1.75 -2.96
CA LEU A 358 -27.25 -0.43 -3.37
C LEU A 358 -28.75 -0.47 -3.68
N PRO A 359 -29.53 0.48 -3.13
CA PRO A 359 -30.94 0.66 -3.51
C PRO A 359 -31.11 0.87 -5.02
N ALA A 360 -32.18 0.35 -5.58
CA ALA A 360 -32.46 0.40 -7.02
C ALA A 360 -32.74 1.80 -7.55
N ASP A 361 -33.04 2.73 -6.69
CA ASP A 361 -33.31 4.16 -6.98
C ASP A 361 -32.01 4.99 -7.10
N TRP A 362 -30.86 4.44 -6.74
CA TRP A 362 -29.58 5.11 -6.92
C TRP A 362 -28.83 4.59 -8.13
N ASN A 363 -28.37 5.50 -8.96
CA ASN A 363 -27.65 5.17 -10.18
C ASN A 363 -26.13 5.29 -9.98
N ILE A 364 -25.37 4.32 -10.49
CA ILE A 364 -23.91 4.43 -10.55
C ILE A 364 -23.58 5.29 -11.78
N SER A 365 -22.97 6.43 -11.54
CA SER A 365 -22.54 7.39 -12.57
C SER A 365 -21.08 7.24 -12.99
N LEU A 366 -20.27 6.68 -12.11
CA LEU A 366 -18.87 6.34 -12.33
C LEU A 366 -18.54 5.06 -11.59
N PHE A 367 -17.84 4.17 -12.23
CA PHE A 367 -17.28 2.98 -11.59
C PHE A 367 -15.94 2.64 -12.22
N HIS A 368 -14.89 2.72 -11.42
CA HIS A 368 -13.57 2.28 -11.81
C HIS A 368 -13.07 1.27 -10.79
N TYR A 369 -12.77 0.08 -11.27
CA TYR A 369 -12.22 -1.01 -10.48
C TYR A 369 -10.95 -1.49 -11.14
N ARG A 370 -9.90 -1.71 -10.33
CA ARG A 370 -8.66 -2.27 -10.80
C ARG A 370 -8.18 -3.34 -9.83
N ASN A 371 -8.02 -4.55 -10.35
CA ASN A 371 -7.34 -5.62 -9.65
C ASN A 371 -5.83 -5.40 -9.73
N HIS A 372 -5.17 -5.28 -8.60
CA HIS A 372 -3.73 -5.11 -8.47
C HIS A 372 -3.01 -6.40 -8.06
N GLY A 373 -3.71 -7.56 -8.09
CA GLY A 373 -3.18 -8.84 -7.63
C GLY A 373 -2.92 -8.90 -6.13
N SER A 374 -3.55 -8.01 -5.35
CA SER A 374 -3.59 -8.07 -3.89
C SER A 374 -4.86 -8.79 -3.42
N ASP A 375 -4.96 -9.10 -2.13
CA ASP A 375 -6.16 -9.71 -1.56
C ASP A 375 -7.37 -8.74 -1.54
N PHE A 376 -7.14 -7.47 -1.89
CA PHE A 376 -8.13 -6.42 -1.99
C PHE A 376 -7.93 -5.60 -3.26
N GLY A 377 -9.02 -5.38 -3.99
CA GLY A 377 -9.08 -4.48 -5.12
C GLY A 377 -9.62 -3.10 -4.71
N ARG A 378 -9.13 -2.05 -5.35
CA ARG A 378 -9.62 -0.68 -5.14
C ARG A 378 -10.65 -0.34 -6.18
N ALA A 379 -11.86 0.05 -5.73
CA ALA A 379 -12.92 0.55 -6.59
C ALA A 379 -13.17 2.04 -6.33
N LEU A 380 -13.31 2.83 -7.39
CA LEU A 380 -13.82 4.18 -7.32
C LEU A 380 -15.23 4.18 -7.89
N ALA A 381 -16.22 4.57 -7.09
CA ALA A 381 -17.60 4.62 -7.50
C ALA A 381 -18.18 6.03 -7.31
N GLY A 382 -18.76 6.59 -8.38
CA GLY A 382 -19.64 7.72 -8.34
C GLY A 382 -21.09 7.25 -8.32
N ILE A 383 -21.85 7.67 -7.36
CA ILE A 383 -23.23 7.25 -7.16
C ILE A 383 -24.11 8.49 -7.05
N GLN A 384 -25.22 8.48 -7.79
CA GLN A 384 -26.21 9.57 -7.75
C GLN A 384 -27.13 9.34 -6.54
N VAL A 385 -26.86 10.08 -5.46
CA VAL A 385 -27.61 10.01 -4.20
C VAL A 385 -28.26 11.34 -3.92
N PRO A 386 -29.59 11.46 -4.00
CA PRO A 386 -30.31 12.67 -3.62
C PRO A 386 -29.91 13.17 -2.23
N LEU A 387 -29.91 14.49 -2.03
CA LEU A 387 -29.46 15.10 -0.77
C LEU A 387 -30.20 14.55 0.45
N GLU A 388 -31.51 14.32 0.32
CA GLU A 388 -32.36 13.74 1.36
C GLU A 388 -31.98 12.31 1.71
N ASP A 389 -31.40 11.55 0.77
CA ASP A 389 -31.03 10.14 0.96
C ASP A 389 -29.59 9.95 1.49
N ARG A 390 -28.79 10.99 1.64
CA ARG A 390 -27.40 10.88 2.11
C ARG A 390 -27.26 10.20 3.49
N PRO A 391 -28.13 10.47 4.48
CA PRO A 391 -28.06 9.72 5.73
C PRO A 391 -28.36 8.23 5.59
N ARG A 392 -29.26 7.86 4.68
CA ARG A 392 -29.54 6.46 4.33
C ARG A 392 -28.36 5.81 3.62
N TYR A 393 -27.67 6.57 2.78
CA TYR A 393 -26.47 6.10 2.06
C TYR A 393 -25.35 5.71 3.04
N GLU A 394 -25.08 6.52 4.04
CA GLU A 394 -24.09 6.20 5.08
C GLU A 394 -24.44 4.90 5.84
N GLN A 395 -25.74 4.67 6.11
CA GLN A 395 -26.19 3.42 6.74
C GLN A 395 -25.97 2.19 5.83
N VAL A 396 -26.21 2.34 4.52
CA VAL A 396 -25.96 1.29 3.54
C VAL A 396 -24.47 0.96 3.46
N LEU A 397 -23.60 1.98 3.46
CA LEU A 397 -22.15 1.79 3.46
C LEU A 397 -21.66 1.06 4.73
N ALA A 398 -22.17 1.45 5.88
CA ALA A 398 -21.85 0.80 7.15
C ALA A 398 -22.29 -0.68 7.15
N ALA A 399 -23.50 -0.97 6.64
CA ALA A 399 -24.01 -2.35 6.53
C ALA A 399 -23.26 -3.21 5.52
N LEU A 400 -22.70 -2.62 4.47
CA LEU A 400 -21.88 -3.31 3.47
C LEU A 400 -20.59 -3.88 4.07
N GLY A 401 -20.00 -3.17 5.04
CA GLY A 401 -18.81 -3.60 5.77
C GLY A 401 -17.51 -3.58 4.96
N TYR A 402 -17.47 -2.92 3.80
CA TYR A 402 -16.24 -2.70 3.06
C TYR A 402 -15.58 -1.40 3.53
N PRO A 403 -14.25 -1.35 3.70
CA PRO A 403 -13.55 -0.09 3.94
C PRO A 403 -13.84 0.89 2.81
N TYR A 404 -14.15 2.14 3.16
CA TYR A 404 -14.44 3.18 2.18
C TYR A 404 -13.92 4.55 2.62
N ARG A 405 -13.72 5.42 1.62
CA ARG A 405 -13.35 6.81 1.82
C ARG A 405 -14.18 7.70 0.91
N ASN A 406 -14.74 8.76 1.48
CA ASN A 406 -15.42 9.81 0.72
C ASN A 406 -14.39 10.68 -0.01
N GLU A 407 -14.46 10.74 -1.33
CA GLU A 407 -13.58 11.53 -2.19
C GLU A 407 -14.33 12.66 -2.92
N SER A 408 -15.59 12.94 -2.54
CA SER A 408 -16.44 13.93 -3.22
C SER A 408 -15.86 15.36 -3.19
N GLU A 409 -15.09 15.68 -2.16
CA GLU A 409 -14.43 16.98 -2.01
C GLU A 409 -12.98 17.00 -2.56
N HIS A 410 -12.51 15.87 -3.10
CA HIS A 410 -11.15 15.76 -3.58
C HIS A 410 -10.88 16.74 -4.75
N PRO A 411 -9.80 17.54 -4.73
CA PRO A 411 -9.51 18.54 -5.77
C PRO A 411 -9.46 17.94 -7.18
N ALA A 412 -8.87 16.77 -7.34
CA ALA A 412 -8.79 16.13 -8.65
C ALA A 412 -10.16 15.69 -9.17
N TYR A 413 -11.08 15.21 -8.30
CA TYR A 413 -12.45 14.91 -8.69
C TYR A 413 -13.17 16.18 -9.21
N ARG A 414 -13.06 17.28 -8.47
CA ARG A 414 -13.66 18.57 -8.86
C ARG A 414 -13.14 19.07 -10.20
N LEU A 415 -11.83 18.90 -10.47
CA LEU A 415 -11.21 19.32 -11.72
C LEU A 415 -11.60 18.47 -12.93
N PHE A 416 -11.64 17.16 -12.79
CA PHE A 416 -11.73 16.25 -13.93
C PHE A 416 -13.08 15.59 -14.11
N LEU A 417 -13.88 15.46 -13.07
CA LEU A 417 -15.08 14.64 -13.08
C LEU A 417 -16.36 15.36 -12.72
N THR A 418 -16.32 16.52 -12.02
CA THR A 418 -17.52 17.27 -11.60
C THR A 418 -17.92 18.32 -12.62
N ALA A 419 -19.23 18.45 -12.93
CA ALA A 419 -19.76 19.57 -13.71
C ALA A 419 -19.78 20.86 -12.87
N GLU A 420 -19.53 22.03 -13.48
CA GLU A 420 -19.44 23.33 -12.77
C GLU A 420 -20.68 23.71 -11.95
N ASN A 421 -21.86 23.25 -12.33
CA ASN A 421 -23.11 23.55 -11.62
C ASN A 421 -23.18 22.92 -10.20
N ASN A 422 -22.32 21.98 -9.86
CA ASN A 422 -22.26 21.38 -8.52
C ASN A 422 -21.25 22.07 -7.58
N LEU A 423 -20.53 23.09 -8.04
CA LEU A 423 -19.51 23.79 -7.26
C LEU A 423 -20.05 24.95 -6.42
N THR A 424 -21.29 25.42 -6.67
CA THR A 424 -21.82 26.62 -6.04
C THR A 424 -22.54 26.40 -4.71
N GLU A 425 -22.87 25.17 -4.33
CA GLU A 425 -23.64 24.94 -3.09
C GLU A 425 -22.81 24.56 -1.86
N THR A 426 -21.49 24.34 -1.96
CA THR A 426 -20.68 23.86 -0.83
C THR A 426 -19.60 24.82 -0.31
N ALA A 427 -19.68 26.11 -0.61
CA ALA A 427 -18.73 27.12 -0.10
C ALA A 427 -18.91 27.46 1.39
N GLY A 428 -19.28 26.52 2.24
CA GLY A 428 -19.64 26.80 3.63
C GLY A 428 -19.22 25.80 4.70
N VAL A 429 -18.26 24.89 4.47
CA VAL A 429 -17.77 24.04 5.57
C VAL A 429 -16.24 23.90 5.49
N SER A 430 -15.60 24.58 6.42
CA SER A 430 -14.16 24.48 6.71
C SER A 430 -13.78 23.07 7.17
N GLY A 431 -12.59 22.63 6.74
CA GLY A 431 -12.02 21.32 6.98
C GLY A 431 -12.03 20.87 8.44
N GLN A 432 -12.44 19.65 8.64
CA GLN A 432 -12.10 18.87 9.82
C GLN A 432 -11.31 17.62 9.42
N PRO A 433 -10.31 17.23 10.21
CA PRO A 433 -9.53 16.04 9.95
C PRO A 433 -10.31 14.77 10.37
N PHE A 434 -10.08 13.70 9.63
CA PHE A 434 -10.35 12.29 9.95
C PHE A 434 -11.40 12.01 11.02
N THR A 435 -12.56 11.56 10.63
CA THR A 435 -13.46 10.85 11.54
C THR A 435 -13.23 9.35 11.36
N GLN A 436 -12.53 8.75 12.32
CA GLN A 436 -12.52 7.31 12.56
C GLN A 436 -13.93 6.89 12.96
N ILE A 437 -14.47 5.88 12.31
CA ILE A 437 -15.63 5.17 12.81
C ILE A 437 -15.11 4.00 13.63
N SER A 438 -15.27 4.10 14.96
CA SER A 438 -15.10 3.00 15.90
C SER A 438 -16.12 1.91 15.58
N SER A 439 -15.66 0.68 15.47
CA SER A 439 -16.49 -0.51 15.42
C SER A 439 -17.27 -0.65 16.74
N PRO A 440 -18.56 -1.03 16.73
CA PRO A 440 -19.23 -1.46 17.95
C PRO A 440 -18.66 -2.81 18.40
N GLU A 441 -18.63 -2.99 19.72
CA GLU A 441 -18.15 -4.15 20.47
C GLU A 441 -18.66 -5.52 19.99
#